data_a372e371f635528c72134199e65901cd
#
_entry.id   a372e371f635528c72134199e65901cd
#
_cell.length_a   1.000
_cell.length_b   1.000
_cell.length_c   1.000
_cell.angle_alpha   90.00
_cell.angle_beta   90.00
_cell.angle_gamma   90.00
#
_symmetry.space_group_name_H-M   'P 1'
#
loop_
_entity.id
_entity.type
_entity.pdbx_description
1 polymer ?
#
loop_
_entity_poly.entity_id
_entity_poly.type
_entity_poly.pdbx_seq_one_letter_code
_entity_poly.pdbx_strand_id
1 'polypeptide(L)'
;QLVRKNILITGGGRGLGYAMAKKFKSEGAEVLIAGRNEKNLKISAEKIGCKFLTLDVQDVKSFKSFIDDADQMLGGINCLVNNAGISLHEKGFLDVNTGQFDSHFNTNLKGAFFLTQCFINKCKEKKIEGTKNILFISSETGITADERPYGLTKIAMNSLVQGLACRFVNSEFRINAVAPGVTVSDMVTGSSDENLACGYNITGRYYLPEEVVEVACFLLSDASNCLNGQILVCNEGKTINTRWKK
;
A
#
# COMPACT_ATOMS: atom_id res chain seq x y z
N GLN A 1 -3.35 2.39 19.14
CA GLN A 1 -2.35 3.24 18.44
C GLN A 1 -2.98 4.11 17.36
N LEU A 2 -4.12 3.68 16.77
CA LEU A 2 -4.77 4.33 15.64
C LEU A 2 -6.14 4.93 15.97
N VAL A 3 -6.39 5.25 17.24
CA VAL A 3 -7.61 5.94 17.65
C VAL A 3 -7.74 7.26 16.91
N ARG A 4 -8.95 7.59 16.40
CA ARG A 4 -9.26 8.75 15.55
C ARG A 4 -8.62 8.72 14.15
N LYS A 5 -8.07 7.60 13.71
CA LYS A 5 -7.66 7.42 12.32
C LYS A 5 -8.82 6.81 11.52
N ASN A 6 -9.21 7.49 10.46
CA ASN A 6 -10.22 7.07 9.49
C ASN A 6 -9.50 6.69 8.20
N ILE A 7 -9.31 5.39 7.98
CA ILE A 7 -8.34 4.85 7.04
C ILE A 7 -9.03 4.24 5.83
N LEU A 8 -8.70 4.73 4.65
CA LEU A 8 -9.06 4.13 3.36
C LEU A 8 -7.90 3.26 2.88
N ILE A 9 -8.15 1.97 2.59
CA ILE A 9 -7.15 1.00 2.11
C ILE A 9 -7.54 0.47 0.74
N THR A 10 -6.74 0.72 -0.30
CA THR A 10 -6.95 0.11 -1.61
C THR A 10 -6.38 -1.32 -1.66
N GLY A 11 -7.05 -2.23 -2.37
CA GLY A 11 -6.64 -3.64 -2.39
C GLY A 11 -6.83 -4.35 -1.04
N GLY A 12 -7.82 -3.91 -0.23
CA GLY A 12 -8.03 -4.36 1.14
C GLY A 12 -8.78 -5.70 1.29
N GLY A 13 -9.23 -6.31 0.18
CA GLY A 13 -10.04 -7.53 0.24
C GLY A 13 -9.25 -8.83 0.43
N ARG A 14 -7.92 -8.82 0.39
CA ARG A 14 -7.04 -10.00 0.55
C ARG A 14 -5.59 -9.61 0.87
N GLY A 15 -4.77 -10.61 1.15
CA GLY A 15 -3.32 -10.47 1.32
C GLY A 15 -2.94 -9.40 2.34
N LEU A 16 -1.91 -8.63 2.04
CA LEU A 16 -1.38 -7.59 2.93
C LEU A 16 -2.41 -6.49 3.25
N GLY A 17 -3.27 -6.12 2.26
CA GLY A 17 -4.32 -5.13 2.48
C GLY A 17 -5.37 -5.58 3.51
N TYR A 18 -5.76 -6.86 3.46
CA TYR A 18 -6.65 -7.46 4.46
C TYR A 18 -6.00 -7.51 5.84
N ALA A 19 -4.73 -7.93 5.91
CA ALA A 19 -3.99 -7.99 7.17
C ALA A 19 -3.84 -6.59 7.81
N MET A 20 -3.53 -5.56 7.00
CA MET A 20 -3.52 -4.17 7.46
C MET A 20 -4.88 -3.72 7.98
N ALA A 21 -5.97 -3.99 7.25
CA ALA A 21 -7.32 -3.62 7.67
C ALA A 21 -7.69 -4.25 9.02
N LYS A 22 -7.39 -5.55 9.18
CA LYS A 22 -7.62 -6.29 10.44
C LYS A 22 -6.82 -5.70 11.60
N LYS A 23 -5.52 -5.46 11.40
CA LYS A 23 -4.65 -4.86 12.42
C LYS A 23 -5.10 -3.45 12.77
N PHE A 24 -5.35 -2.58 11.79
CA PHE A 24 -5.72 -1.20 12.05
C PHE A 24 -7.06 -1.09 12.78
N LYS A 25 -8.02 -1.95 12.46
CA LYS A 25 -9.29 -2.03 13.19
C LYS A 25 -9.07 -2.44 14.65
N SER A 26 -8.21 -3.42 14.92
CA SER A 26 -7.86 -3.84 16.29
C SER A 26 -7.12 -2.76 17.09
N GLU A 27 -6.44 -1.83 16.41
CA GLU A 27 -5.75 -0.69 17.01
C GLU A 27 -6.65 0.55 17.22
N GLY A 28 -7.94 0.42 16.92
CA GLY A 28 -8.95 1.44 17.19
C GLY A 28 -9.26 2.38 16.03
N ALA A 29 -8.79 2.07 14.81
CA ALA A 29 -9.13 2.86 13.63
C ALA A 29 -10.54 2.56 13.10
N GLU A 30 -11.17 3.54 12.45
CA GLU A 30 -12.24 3.28 11.50
C GLU A 30 -11.65 2.99 10.13
N VAL A 31 -12.05 1.85 9.53
CA VAL A 31 -11.43 1.34 8.31
C VAL A 31 -12.47 1.16 7.21
N LEU A 32 -12.10 1.56 5.99
CA LEU A 32 -12.81 1.25 4.76
C LEU A 32 -11.84 0.56 3.79
N ILE A 33 -12.20 -0.63 3.34
CA ILE A 33 -11.43 -1.37 2.34
C ILE A 33 -12.02 -1.19 0.94
N ALA A 34 -11.16 -1.04 -0.06
CA ALA A 34 -11.56 -0.85 -1.44
C ALA A 34 -10.89 -1.85 -2.38
N GLY A 35 -11.56 -2.20 -3.49
CA GLY A 35 -11.05 -3.10 -4.51
C GLY A 35 -12.10 -3.43 -5.56
N ARG A 36 -11.76 -4.27 -6.55
CA ARG A 36 -12.64 -4.55 -7.69
C ARG A 36 -13.70 -5.62 -7.44
N ASN A 37 -13.39 -6.59 -6.58
CA ASN A 37 -14.27 -7.74 -6.36
C ASN A 37 -15.16 -7.48 -5.14
N GLU A 38 -16.40 -7.06 -5.39
CA GLU A 38 -17.39 -6.72 -4.35
C GLU A 38 -17.66 -7.90 -3.40
N LYS A 39 -17.80 -9.12 -3.94
CA LYS A 39 -18.06 -10.32 -3.14
C LYS A 39 -16.94 -10.57 -2.13
N ASN A 40 -15.68 -10.48 -2.57
CA ASN A 40 -14.54 -10.66 -1.69
C ASN A 40 -14.43 -9.53 -0.66
N LEU A 41 -14.68 -8.29 -1.07
CA LEU A 41 -14.69 -7.13 -0.17
C LEU A 41 -15.74 -7.29 0.93
N LYS A 42 -16.96 -7.68 0.57
CA LYS A 42 -18.05 -7.91 1.52
C LYS A 42 -17.68 -8.96 2.57
N ILE A 43 -17.19 -10.13 2.13
CA ILE A 43 -16.77 -11.20 3.04
C ILE A 43 -15.64 -10.72 3.97
N SER A 44 -14.66 -10.00 3.43
CA SER A 44 -13.54 -9.51 4.22
C SER A 44 -13.96 -8.42 5.19
N ALA A 45 -14.82 -7.50 4.77
CA ALA A 45 -15.34 -6.43 5.61
C ALA A 45 -16.18 -6.97 6.78
N GLU A 46 -17.03 -7.98 6.53
CA GLU A 46 -17.81 -8.67 7.57
C GLU A 46 -16.88 -9.34 8.61
N LYS A 47 -15.83 -10.04 8.16
CA LYS A 47 -14.87 -10.70 9.05
C LYS A 47 -14.06 -9.72 9.91
N ILE A 48 -13.74 -8.55 9.37
CA ILE A 48 -12.95 -7.52 10.05
C ILE A 48 -13.83 -6.62 10.92
N GLY A 49 -15.12 -6.47 10.59
CA GLY A 49 -16.00 -5.47 11.17
C GLY A 49 -15.70 -4.06 10.64
N CYS A 50 -15.44 -3.92 9.33
CA CYS A 50 -15.12 -2.65 8.68
C CYS A 50 -16.05 -2.36 7.50
N LYS A 51 -15.92 -1.17 6.91
CA LYS A 51 -16.69 -0.75 5.73
C LYS A 51 -15.99 -1.15 4.44
N PHE A 52 -16.73 -1.19 3.32
CA PHE A 52 -16.14 -1.43 2.00
C PHE A 52 -16.81 -0.61 0.90
N LEU A 53 -16.07 -0.35 -0.16
CA LEU A 53 -16.55 0.20 -1.43
C LEU A 53 -15.84 -0.46 -2.61
N THR A 54 -16.51 -0.59 -3.73
CA THR A 54 -15.86 -1.04 -4.98
C THR A 54 -15.04 0.08 -5.59
N LEU A 55 -13.84 -0.27 -6.06
CA LEU A 55 -12.94 0.66 -6.76
C LEU A 55 -12.07 -0.12 -7.74
N ASP A 56 -12.05 0.30 -9.00
CA ASP A 56 -10.95 -0.02 -9.92
C ASP A 56 -9.95 1.15 -9.92
N VAL A 57 -8.75 0.89 -9.43
CA VAL A 57 -7.68 1.91 -9.38
C VAL A 57 -7.16 2.32 -10.77
N GLN A 58 -7.60 1.68 -11.85
CA GLN A 58 -7.32 2.12 -13.21
C GLN A 58 -8.35 3.13 -13.72
N ASP A 59 -9.55 3.21 -13.14
CA ASP A 59 -10.57 4.17 -13.50
C ASP A 59 -10.42 5.49 -12.73
N VAL A 60 -9.47 6.30 -13.17
CA VAL A 60 -9.16 7.60 -12.56
C VAL A 60 -10.37 8.56 -12.55
N LYS A 61 -11.31 8.39 -13.50
CA LYS A 61 -12.48 9.28 -13.59
C LYS A 61 -13.45 9.11 -12.41
N SER A 62 -13.49 7.92 -11.81
CA SER A 62 -14.34 7.63 -10.65
C SER A 62 -13.79 8.15 -9.32
N PHE A 63 -12.53 8.57 -9.25
CA PHE A 63 -11.85 8.82 -7.97
C PHE A 63 -12.46 9.94 -7.15
N LYS A 64 -12.95 11.00 -7.80
CA LYS A 64 -13.55 12.11 -7.07
C LYS A 64 -14.81 11.67 -6.32
N SER A 65 -15.75 11.02 -7.02
CA SER A 65 -16.98 10.51 -6.39
C SER A 65 -16.65 9.42 -5.36
N PHE A 66 -15.74 8.51 -5.66
CA PHE A 66 -15.30 7.47 -4.74
C PHE A 66 -14.72 8.04 -3.43
N ILE A 67 -13.89 9.08 -3.50
CA ILE A 67 -13.33 9.74 -2.30
C ILE A 67 -14.44 10.47 -1.52
N ASP A 68 -15.41 11.07 -2.21
CA ASP A 68 -16.56 11.70 -1.56
C ASP A 68 -17.41 10.68 -0.78
N ASP A 69 -17.71 9.52 -1.38
CA ASP A 69 -18.45 8.43 -0.74
C ASP A 69 -17.68 7.83 0.44
N ALA A 70 -16.38 7.56 0.27
CA ALA A 70 -15.53 7.03 1.33
C ALA A 70 -15.45 7.99 2.53
N ASP A 71 -15.31 9.28 2.26
CA ASP A 71 -15.28 10.33 3.25
C ASP A 71 -16.59 10.43 4.03
N GLN A 72 -17.72 10.36 3.34
CA GLN A 72 -19.04 10.35 3.98
C GLN A 72 -19.23 9.10 4.85
N MET A 73 -18.86 7.93 4.33
CA MET A 73 -18.99 6.66 5.07
C MET A 73 -18.16 6.63 6.34
N LEU A 74 -16.93 7.18 6.32
CA LEU A 74 -16.03 7.19 7.48
C LEU A 74 -16.24 8.39 8.41
N GLY A 75 -17.06 9.37 8.02
CA GLY A 75 -17.22 10.60 8.80
C GLY A 75 -16.01 11.55 8.68
N GLY A 76 -15.31 11.49 7.56
CA GLY A 76 -14.10 12.23 7.26
C GLY A 76 -12.85 11.32 7.19
N ILE A 77 -12.22 11.20 6.02
CA ILE A 77 -10.98 10.41 5.85
C ILE A 77 -9.74 11.25 6.18
N ASN A 78 -8.85 10.72 7.01
CA ASN A 78 -7.57 11.35 7.33
C ASN A 78 -6.35 10.46 7.06
N CYS A 79 -6.57 9.22 6.61
CA CYS A 79 -5.50 8.30 6.22
C CYS A 79 -5.84 7.60 4.90
N LEU A 80 -4.86 7.55 3.99
CA LEU A 80 -4.93 6.80 2.73
C LEU A 80 -3.81 5.77 2.68
N VAL A 81 -4.13 4.51 2.41
CA VAL A 81 -3.16 3.44 2.16
C VAL A 81 -3.26 2.99 0.72
N ASN A 82 -2.28 3.36 -0.10
CA ASN A 82 -2.10 2.92 -1.47
C ASN A 82 -1.44 1.52 -1.47
N ASN A 83 -2.26 0.48 -1.36
CA ASN A 83 -1.80 -0.90 -1.33
C ASN A 83 -2.16 -1.69 -2.60
N ALA A 84 -3.19 -1.28 -3.35
CA ALA A 84 -3.55 -1.95 -4.58
C ALA A 84 -2.36 -2.05 -5.55
N GLY A 85 -2.08 -3.25 -6.02
CA GLY A 85 -0.99 -3.51 -6.94
C GLY A 85 -1.08 -4.90 -7.55
N ILE A 86 -0.36 -5.08 -8.66
CA ILE A 86 -0.22 -6.35 -9.38
C ILE A 86 1.26 -6.63 -9.64
N SER A 87 1.59 -7.92 -9.76
CA SER A 87 2.82 -8.42 -10.38
C SER A 87 2.41 -9.53 -11.35
N LEU A 88 2.84 -9.44 -12.59
CA LEU A 88 2.51 -10.42 -13.64
C LEU A 88 3.65 -11.43 -13.85
N HIS A 89 4.70 -11.34 -13.01
CA HIS A 89 5.81 -12.28 -12.96
C HIS A 89 6.54 -12.47 -14.31
N GLU A 90 6.79 -11.37 -15.02
CA GLU A 90 7.60 -11.40 -16.24
C GLU A 90 8.98 -12.00 -15.96
N LYS A 91 9.45 -12.84 -16.87
CA LYS A 91 10.75 -13.51 -16.74
C LYS A 91 11.93 -12.54 -16.90
N GLY A 92 11.77 -11.49 -17.71
CA GLY A 92 12.78 -10.47 -17.93
C GLY A 92 12.34 -9.44 -18.97
N PHE A 93 13.22 -8.48 -19.25
CA PHE A 93 12.94 -7.35 -20.15
C PHE A 93 12.43 -7.77 -21.53
N LEU A 94 13.01 -8.82 -22.11
CA LEU A 94 12.68 -9.26 -23.47
C LEU A 94 11.32 -9.95 -23.58
N ASP A 95 10.73 -10.39 -22.48
CA ASP A 95 9.45 -11.09 -22.44
C ASP A 95 8.26 -10.16 -22.12
N VAL A 96 8.52 -8.87 -21.88
CA VAL A 96 7.49 -7.90 -21.54
C VAL A 96 6.77 -7.43 -22.80
N ASN A 97 5.44 -7.54 -22.82
CA ASN A 97 4.62 -6.91 -23.83
C ASN A 97 3.97 -5.60 -23.36
N THR A 98 3.46 -4.79 -24.28
CA THR A 98 2.87 -3.47 -23.99
C THR A 98 1.70 -3.56 -23.01
N GLY A 99 0.84 -4.57 -23.14
CA GLY A 99 -0.31 -4.76 -22.23
C GLY A 99 0.10 -5.05 -20.80
N GLN A 100 1.16 -5.83 -20.59
CA GLN A 100 1.75 -6.07 -19.26
C GLN A 100 2.35 -4.79 -18.69
N PHE A 101 3.10 -4.04 -19.50
CA PHE A 101 3.65 -2.76 -19.11
C PHE A 101 2.54 -1.79 -18.66
N ASP A 102 1.55 -1.57 -19.50
CA ASP A 102 0.44 -0.66 -19.24
C ASP A 102 -0.37 -1.08 -18.00
N SER A 103 -0.60 -2.38 -17.82
CA SER A 103 -1.32 -2.90 -16.65
C SER A 103 -0.59 -2.59 -15.35
N HIS A 104 0.74 -2.75 -15.31
CA HIS A 104 1.55 -2.40 -14.13
C HIS A 104 1.51 -0.90 -13.86
N PHE A 105 1.79 -0.08 -14.87
CA PHE A 105 1.84 1.37 -14.69
C PHE A 105 0.47 1.95 -14.34
N ASN A 106 -0.60 1.49 -14.98
CA ASN A 106 -1.95 1.94 -14.69
C ASN A 106 -2.41 1.55 -13.28
N THR A 107 -2.09 0.32 -12.82
CA THR A 107 -2.51 -0.15 -11.49
C THR A 107 -1.60 0.37 -10.39
N ASN A 108 -0.29 0.12 -10.51
CA ASN A 108 0.63 0.30 -9.38
C ASN A 108 1.03 1.77 -9.18
N LEU A 109 1.09 2.57 -10.27
CA LEU A 109 1.59 3.94 -10.21
C LEU A 109 0.52 4.98 -10.50
N LYS A 110 -0.11 4.94 -11.67
CA LYS A 110 -1.09 5.94 -12.09
C LYS A 110 -2.29 6.00 -11.16
N GLY A 111 -2.84 4.83 -10.79
CA GLY A 111 -3.95 4.76 -9.84
C GLY A 111 -3.60 5.39 -8.49
N ALA A 112 -2.48 4.97 -7.90
CA ALA A 112 -2.00 5.51 -6.62
C ALA A 112 -1.72 7.02 -6.68
N PHE A 113 -1.14 7.50 -7.79
CA PHE A 113 -0.85 8.92 -7.99
C PHE A 113 -2.12 9.79 -7.96
N PHE A 114 -3.10 9.47 -8.82
CA PHE A 114 -4.32 10.28 -8.93
C PHE A 114 -5.27 10.12 -7.75
N LEU A 115 -5.33 8.92 -7.15
CA LEU A 115 -6.13 8.73 -5.93
C LEU A 115 -5.56 9.56 -4.78
N THR A 116 -4.24 9.60 -4.63
CA THR A 116 -3.56 10.47 -3.66
C THR A 116 -3.85 11.94 -3.91
N GLN A 117 -3.86 12.38 -5.16
CA GLN A 117 -4.21 13.76 -5.53
C GLN A 117 -5.66 14.09 -5.11
N CYS A 118 -6.63 13.20 -5.41
CA CYS A 118 -8.02 13.37 -4.99
C CYS A 118 -8.16 13.42 -3.46
N PHE A 119 -7.47 12.54 -2.73
CA PHE A 119 -7.46 12.53 -1.27
C PHE A 119 -6.92 13.84 -0.68
N ILE A 120 -5.77 14.32 -1.16
CA ILE A 120 -5.17 15.58 -0.69
C ILE A 120 -6.12 16.76 -0.94
N ASN A 121 -6.72 16.84 -2.14
CA ASN A 121 -7.67 17.89 -2.47
C ASN A 121 -8.89 17.85 -1.53
N LYS A 122 -9.45 16.66 -1.27
CA LYS A 122 -10.55 16.47 -0.33
C LYS A 122 -10.22 16.95 1.08
N CYS A 123 -9.03 16.58 1.60
CA CYS A 123 -8.60 17.03 2.92
C CYS A 123 -8.46 18.54 3.01
N LYS A 124 -7.98 19.20 1.94
CA LYS A 124 -7.84 20.66 1.87
C LYS A 124 -9.20 21.36 1.78
N GLU A 125 -10.11 20.86 0.95
CA GLU A 125 -11.45 21.40 0.78
C GLU A 125 -12.24 21.40 2.11
N LYS A 126 -12.17 20.30 2.84
CA LYS A 126 -12.88 20.14 4.13
C LYS A 126 -12.17 20.75 5.33
N LYS A 127 -10.94 21.24 5.17
CA LYS A 127 -10.11 21.71 6.29
C LYS A 127 -10.07 20.71 7.45
N ILE A 128 -9.92 19.41 7.10
CA ILE A 128 -9.84 18.34 8.10
C ILE A 128 -8.70 18.66 9.07
N GLU A 129 -9.00 18.71 10.36
CA GLU A 129 -8.01 19.01 11.41
C GLU A 129 -7.09 17.81 11.68
N GLY A 130 -5.90 18.10 12.21
CA GLY A 130 -4.91 17.12 12.61
C GLY A 130 -4.13 16.50 11.46
N THR A 131 -3.21 15.60 11.81
CA THR A 131 -2.29 14.97 10.85
C THR A 131 -3.01 14.04 9.88
N LYS A 132 -2.75 14.23 8.58
CA LYS A 132 -3.19 13.35 7.49
C LYS A 132 -2.04 12.44 7.10
N ASN A 133 -2.29 11.14 6.99
CA ASN A 133 -1.27 10.17 6.67
C ASN A 133 -1.53 9.55 5.29
N ILE A 134 -0.49 9.48 4.47
CA ILE A 134 -0.51 8.76 3.20
C ILE A 134 0.59 7.70 3.26
N LEU A 135 0.18 6.44 3.17
CA LEU A 135 1.08 5.30 3.17
C LEU A 135 1.04 4.62 1.81
N PHE A 136 2.21 4.38 1.24
CA PHE A 136 2.36 3.58 0.03
C PHE A 136 2.96 2.23 0.36
N ILE A 137 2.41 1.17 -0.26
CA ILE A 137 3.02 -0.15 -0.20
C ILE A 137 3.90 -0.33 -1.45
N SER A 138 5.18 -0.09 -1.23
CA SER A 138 6.23 -0.27 -2.23
C SER A 138 6.69 -1.73 -2.30
N SER A 139 7.96 -1.97 -2.49
CA SER A 139 8.62 -3.28 -2.49
C SER A 139 10.13 -3.10 -2.31
N GLU A 140 10.84 -4.13 -1.86
CA GLU A 140 12.29 -4.16 -1.88
C GLU A 140 12.86 -3.96 -3.31
N THR A 141 12.11 -4.34 -4.36
CA THR A 141 12.50 -4.10 -5.75
C THR A 141 12.51 -2.62 -6.12
N GLY A 142 11.81 -1.77 -5.38
CA GLY A 142 11.86 -0.31 -5.54
C GLY A 142 13.13 0.35 -4.98
N ILE A 143 13.98 -0.42 -4.28
CA ILE A 143 15.25 0.06 -3.70
C ILE A 143 16.46 -0.36 -4.55
N THR A 144 16.29 -1.37 -5.38
CA THR A 144 17.32 -1.90 -6.28
C THR A 144 17.00 -1.58 -7.73
N ALA A 145 17.99 -1.64 -8.62
CA ALA A 145 17.75 -1.58 -10.06
C ALA A 145 16.92 -2.78 -10.51
N ASP A 146 15.92 -2.52 -11.34
CA ASP A 146 15.05 -3.55 -11.95
C ASP A 146 14.66 -3.09 -13.35
N GLU A 147 14.68 -4.00 -14.31
CA GLU A 147 14.29 -3.73 -15.71
C GLU A 147 12.83 -4.11 -16.00
N ARG A 148 12.16 -4.77 -15.05
CA ARG A 148 10.78 -5.21 -15.23
C ARG A 148 9.79 -4.12 -14.83
N PRO A 149 8.61 -4.05 -15.47
CA PRO A 149 7.60 -3.02 -15.19
C PRO A 149 7.21 -2.93 -13.72
N TYR A 150 7.12 -4.07 -13.02
CA TYR A 150 6.82 -4.08 -11.59
C TYR A 150 7.83 -3.27 -10.79
N GLY A 151 9.13 -3.58 -10.91
CA GLY A 151 10.19 -2.87 -10.18
C GLY A 151 10.24 -1.39 -10.57
N LEU A 152 10.13 -1.07 -11.86
CA LEU A 152 10.08 0.31 -12.35
C LEU A 152 8.94 1.10 -11.71
N THR A 153 7.74 0.51 -11.56
CA THR A 153 6.63 1.18 -10.88
C THR A 153 6.91 1.42 -9.40
N LYS A 154 7.64 0.52 -8.74
CA LYS A 154 7.99 0.66 -7.31
C LYS A 154 9.12 1.68 -7.08
N ILE A 155 10.08 1.77 -7.98
CA ILE A 155 11.09 2.84 -7.99
C ILE A 155 10.42 4.21 -8.18
N ALA A 156 9.54 4.33 -9.17
CA ALA A 156 8.78 5.56 -9.40
C ALA A 156 7.88 5.94 -8.21
N MET A 157 7.25 4.96 -7.57
CA MET A 157 6.46 5.17 -6.35
C MET A 157 7.32 5.73 -5.21
N ASN A 158 8.51 5.22 -4.98
CA ASN A 158 9.43 5.72 -3.95
C ASN A 158 9.82 7.18 -4.22
N SER A 159 10.11 7.52 -5.47
CA SER A 159 10.36 8.90 -5.88
C SER A 159 9.14 9.81 -5.64
N LEU A 160 7.92 9.33 -5.94
CA LEU A 160 6.68 10.06 -5.67
C LEU A 160 6.51 10.33 -4.17
N VAL A 161 6.73 9.34 -3.30
CA VAL A 161 6.65 9.48 -1.84
C VAL A 161 7.56 10.61 -1.35
N GLN A 162 8.82 10.60 -1.76
CA GLN A 162 9.80 11.62 -1.39
C GLN A 162 9.44 13.00 -1.94
N GLY A 163 9.04 13.07 -3.21
CA GLY A 163 8.63 14.32 -3.85
C GLY A 163 7.40 14.95 -3.19
N LEU A 164 6.40 14.15 -2.83
CA LEU A 164 5.22 14.63 -2.10
C LEU A 164 5.58 15.06 -0.67
N ALA A 165 6.43 14.32 0.04
CA ALA A 165 6.88 14.71 1.37
C ALA A 165 7.63 16.06 1.36
N CYS A 166 8.50 16.29 0.36
CA CYS A 166 9.17 17.58 0.17
C CYS A 166 8.15 18.70 -0.14
N ARG A 167 7.17 18.42 -1.02
CA ARG A 167 6.16 19.43 -1.41
C ARG A 167 5.28 19.84 -0.23
N PHE A 168 4.96 18.90 0.66
CA PHE A 168 4.08 19.12 1.81
C PHE A 168 4.83 19.26 3.13
N VAL A 169 6.13 19.57 3.11
CA VAL A 169 6.89 19.93 4.31
C VAL A 169 6.23 21.11 5.03
N ASN A 170 6.24 21.09 6.34
CA ASN A 170 5.55 22.08 7.19
C ASN A 170 4.04 22.13 7.03
N SER A 171 3.43 21.08 6.50
CA SER A 171 1.98 20.89 6.45
C SER A 171 1.55 19.75 7.38
N GLU A 172 0.25 19.52 7.45
CA GLU A 172 -0.31 18.41 8.25
C GLU A 172 -0.23 17.05 7.54
N PHE A 173 0.38 16.96 6.34
CA PHE A 173 0.52 15.71 5.61
C PHE A 173 1.84 15.01 5.94
N ARG A 174 1.75 13.74 6.32
CA ARG A 174 2.88 12.81 6.42
C ARG A 174 2.75 11.72 5.36
N ILE A 175 3.78 11.54 4.56
CA ILE A 175 3.76 10.69 3.39
C ILE A 175 4.96 9.75 3.45
N ASN A 176 4.72 8.46 3.65
CA ASN A 176 5.76 7.46 3.82
C ASN A 176 5.43 6.20 3.02
N ALA A 177 6.38 5.28 2.95
CA ALA A 177 6.18 3.97 2.35
C ALA A 177 6.73 2.84 3.22
N VAL A 178 6.11 1.67 3.10
CA VAL A 178 6.68 0.39 3.49
C VAL A 178 7.12 -0.33 2.22
N ALA A 179 8.32 -0.89 2.22
CA ALA A 179 8.89 -1.65 1.11
C ALA A 179 9.18 -3.10 1.56
N PRO A 180 8.19 -4.00 1.49
CA PRO A 180 8.35 -5.38 1.93
C PRO A 180 9.31 -6.18 1.04
N GLY A 181 9.99 -7.14 1.63
CA GLY A 181 10.52 -8.30 0.92
C GLY A 181 9.39 -9.26 0.52
N VAL A 182 9.73 -10.44 0.02
CA VAL A 182 8.74 -11.41 -0.46
C VAL A 182 7.90 -11.92 0.71
N THR A 183 6.63 -11.51 0.72
CA THR A 183 5.67 -11.74 1.81
C THR A 183 4.61 -12.72 1.33
N VAL A 184 4.15 -13.60 2.21
CA VAL A 184 3.04 -14.52 1.94
C VAL A 184 1.81 -13.74 1.44
N SER A 185 1.33 -14.13 0.27
CA SER A 185 0.11 -13.56 -0.34
C SER A 185 -0.37 -14.50 -1.43
N ASP A 186 -1.63 -14.36 -1.84
CA ASP A 186 -2.19 -15.09 -3.00
C ASP A 186 -1.40 -14.84 -4.30
N MET A 187 -0.61 -13.77 -4.37
CA MET A 187 0.27 -13.48 -5.50
C MET A 187 1.52 -14.37 -5.53
N VAL A 188 1.92 -14.90 -4.38
CA VAL A 188 3.21 -15.57 -4.19
C VAL A 188 3.04 -17.06 -3.92
N THR A 189 2.03 -17.42 -3.13
CA THR A 189 1.75 -18.78 -2.73
C THR A 189 0.41 -19.21 -3.34
N GLY A 190 0.44 -19.80 -4.50
CA GLY A 190 -0.78 -20.27 -5.19
C GLY A 190 -1.53 -21.42 -4.48
N SER A 191 -1.16 -21.81 -3.26
CA SER A 191 -1.80 -22.82 -2.44
C SER A 191 -1.43 -22.70 -0.97
N SER A 192 -2.27 -23.24 -0.13
CA SER A 192 -2.24 -23.27 1.34
C SER A 192 -1.14 -24.19 1.93
N ASP A 193 0.01 -24.29 1.33
CA ASP A 193 1.09 -25.11 1.88
C ASP A 193 1.75 -24.40 3.05
N GLU A 194 1.84 -25.09 4.18
CA GLU A 194 2.52 -24.67 5.42
C GLU A 194 4.04 -24.43 5.24
N ASN A 195 4.58 -24.66 4.05
CA ASN A 195 5.98 -24.46 3.75
C ASN A 195 6.28 -22.98 3.43
N LEU A 196 6.80 -22.29 4.42
CA LEU A 196 7.23 -20.89 4.30
C LEU A 196 8.62 -20.73 3.67
N ALA A 197 9.27 -21.78 3.18
CA ALA A 197 10.62 -21.69 2.60
C ALA A 197 10.64 -20.79 1.36
N CYS A 198 11.55 -19.82 1.34
CA CYS A 198 11.69 -18.84 0.26
C CYS A 198 13.16 -18.50 0.03
N GLY A 199 13.73 -19.00 -1.06
CA GLY A 199 15.11 -18.71 -1.42
C GLY A 199 15.38 -17.26 -1.85
N TYR A 200 14.34 -16.45 -2.04
CA TYR A 200 14.47 -15.03 -2.40
C TYR A 200 14.70 -14.12 -1.20
N ASN A 201 14.29 -14.53 -0.01
CA ASN A 201 14.52 -13.75 1.21
C ASN A 201 15.81 -14.22 1.89
N ILE A 202 16.53 -13.28 2.52
CA ILE A 202 17.78 -13.57 3.24
C ILE A 202 17.57 -14.53 4.42
N THR A 203 16.36 -14.55 4.97
CA THR A 203 15.94 -15.44 6.06
C THR A 203 15.64 -16.87 5.61
N GLY A 204 15.64 -17.13 4.30
CA GLY A 204 15.24 -18.42 3.72
C GLY A 204 13.74 -18.72 3.81
N ARG A 205 12.91 -17.76 4.28
CA ARG A 205 11.45 -17.89 4.38
C ARG A 205 10.71 -16.69 3.83
N TYR A 206 9.45 -16.87 3.50
CA TYR A 206 8.53 -15.75 3.28
C TYR A 206 8.34 -14.96 4.57
N TYR A 207 8.22 -13.63 4.44
CA TYR A 207 7.72 -12.81 5.54
C TYR A 207 6.22 -13.01 5.70
N LEU A 208 5.74 -12.94 6.95
CA LEU A 208 4.31 -12.98 7.21
C LEU A 208 3.70 -11.57 7.04
N PRO A 209 2.46 -11.46 6.56
CA PRO A 209 1.79 -10.16 6.49
C PRO A 209 1.82 -9.43 7.83
N GLU A 210 1.66 -10.14 8.94
CA GLU A 210 1.67 -9.61 10.31
C GLU A 210 2.97 -8.87 10.65
N GLU A 211 4.12 -9.33 10.14
CA GLU A 211 5.42 -8.67 10.35
C GLU A 211 5.48 -7.31 9.65
N VAL A 212 4.90 -7.22 8.46
CA VAL A 212 4.90 -5.99 7.65
C VAL A 212 3.87 -4.98 8.16
N VAL A 213 2.69 -5.47 8.61
CA VAL A 213 1.62 -4.58 9.04
C VAL A 213 1.92 -3.84 10.33
N GLU A 214 2.81 -4.36 11.20
CA GLU A 214 3.28 -3.63 12.38
C GLU A 214 4.02 -2.35 11.98
N VAL A 215 4.87 -2.42 10.96
CA VAL A 215 5.58 -1.24 10.44
C VAL A 215 4.61 -0.25 9.79
N ALA A 216 3.61 -0.73 9.06
CA ALA A 216 2.56 0.10 8.50
C ALA A 216 1.73 0.79 9.60
N CYS A 217 1.38 0.07 10.67
CA CYS A 217 0.69 0.60 11.83
C CYS A 217 1.51 1.71 12.52
N PHE A 218 2.78 1.47 12.76
CA PHE A 218 3.72 2.46 13.30
C PHE A 218 3.76 3.74 12.46
N LEU A 219 3.88 3.63 11.13
CA LEU A 219 3.94 4.79 10.24
C LEU A 219 2.64 5.60 10.20
N LEU A 220 1.49 5.00 10.46
CA LEU A 220 0.21 5.70 10.55
C LEU A 220 -0.06 6.28 11.95
N SER A 221 0.62 5.78 12.97
CA SER A 221 0.47 6.24 14.36
C SER A 221 1.20 7.55 14.63
N ASP A 222 0.88 8.16 15.77
CA ASP A 222 1.55 9.38 16.22
C ASP A 222 2.99 9.12 16.73
N ALA A 223 3.35 7.85 16.99
CA ALA A 223 4.73 7.46 17.35
C ALA A 223 5.74 7.75 16.24
N SER A 224 5.29 7.90 14.98
CA SER A 224 6.13 8.22 13.83
C SER A 224 6.01 9.68 13.36
N ASN A 225 5.58 10.60 14.21
CA ASN A 225 5.32 11.99 13.83
C ASN A 225 6.54 12.73 13.24
N CYS A 226 7.76 12.32 13.57
CA CYS A 226 8.99 12.88 12.99
C CYS A 226 9.37 12.27 11.62
N LEU A 227 8.64 11.26 11.13
CA LEU A 227 8.95 10.57 9.87
C LEU A 227 8.09 11.10 8.73
N ASN A 228 8.75 11.64 7.69
CA ASN A 228 8.12 12.07 6.44
C ASN A 228 9.08 11.79 5.28
N GLY A 229 8.57 11.27 4.16
CA GLY A 229 9.37 10.91 3.00
C GLY A 229 10.19 9.61 3.16
N GLN A 230 9.92 8.82 4.20
CA GLN A 230 10.69 7.61 4.48
C GLN A 230 10.13 6.40 3.73
N ILE A 231 11.04 5.56 3.24
CA ILE A 231 10.74 4.25 2.68
C ILE A 231 11.34 3.20 3.63
N LEU A 232 10.50 2.61 4.49
CA LEU A 232 10.95 1.60 5.44
C LEU A 232 10.99 0.23 4.77
N VAL A 233 12.20 -0.30 4.61
CA VAL A 233 12.44 -1.59 3.94
C VAL A 233 12.31 -2.71 4.97
N CYS A 234 11.36 -3.63 4.73
CA CYS A 234 11.10 -4.78 5.60
C CYS A 234 11.64 -6.06 4.94
N ASN A 235 12.96 -6.24 4.93
CA ASN A 235 13.64 -7.38 4.29
C ASN A 235 14.92 -7.84 5.03
N GLU A 236 15.01 -7.51 6.31
CA GLU A 236 16.15 -7.86 7.18
C GLU A 236 17.53 -7.47 6.60
N GLY A 237 17.59 -6.34 5.91
CA GLY A 237 18.82 -5.81 5.36
C GLY A 237 19.31 -6.46 4.08
N LYS A 238 18.51 -7.28 3.40
CA LYS A 238 18.87 -7.93 2.13
C LYS A 238 19.42 -6.94 1.10
N THR A 239 18.78 -5.77 0.97
CA THR A 239 19.17 -4.74 -0.02
C THR A 239 20.44 -3.97 0.32
N ILE A 240 20.90 -4.04 1.58
CA ILE A 240 22.15 -3.43 2.04
C ILE A 240 23.22 -4.46 2.37
N ASN A 241 22.91 -5.75 2.34
CA ASN A 241 23.86 -6.81 2.66
C ASN A 241 24.65 -7.23 1.42
N THR A 242 25.85 -6.66 1.27
CA THR A 242 26.75 -6.99 0.16
C THR A 242 27.39 -8.37 0.26
N ARG A 243 27.28 -9.04 1.41
CA ARG A 243 27.87 -10.37 1.66
C ARG A 243 26.90 -11.52 1.39
N TRP A 244 25.59 -11.22 1.30
CA TRP A 244 24.60 -12.24 1.00
C TRP A 244 24.70 -12.65 -0.47
N LYS A 245 25.10 -13.88 -0.67
CA LYS A 245 25.12 -14.54 -1.99
C LYS A 245 24.06 -15.62 -1.98
N LYS A 246 23.29 -15.70 -3.06
CA LYS A 246 22.35 -16.81 -3.28
C LYS A 246 23.10 -18.13 -3.41
#